data_f6ab706049fb0f6d93c1d3925f22eeeb
#
_entry.id   f6ab706049fb0f6d93c1d3925f22eeeb
#
_cell.length_a   1.000
_cell.length_b   1.000
_cell.length_c   1.000
_cell.angle_alpha   90.00
_cell.angle_beta   90.00
_cell.angle_gamma   90.00
#
_symmetry.space_group_name_H-M   'P 1'
#
loop_
_entity.id
_entity.type
_entity.pdbx_description
1 polymer ?
#
loop_
_entity_poly.entity_id
_entity_poly.type
_entity_poly.pdbx_seq_one_letter_code
_entity_poly.pdbx_strand_id
1 'polypeptide(L)'
;MKLSSSTALFSLLASTAAHMALSEPAPRRSPNHPGYTGGNIDYDITTPLGSGAYTPCKGAPIGPVYKTYKAGSDIDVHISGGASHSGGICQFSVSYDQIHFAVLKTVNDCISTSVDYKVTIPRDAPNGNAIFAWTWFNKVGNREMYMNCVDVDIAGGSDNGSITGKQMTVANLQGYPTLPEGYTEEYAKQLFDSQPTITVAPVGTSTTVHSSTPTLPKITQVPTSPPSMTSPTRQPSMTSPTRQPSSSQGCIQGTFICKSVNTIGVCWDRAYYYRSCPRGTQCSSYVGYASCE
;
A
#
# COMPACT_ATOMS: atom_id res chain seq x y z
N MET A 1 59.06 35.23 9.72
CA MET A 1 58.23 34.00 9.56
C MET A 1 56.79 34.34 9.89
N LYS A 2 55.89 34.40 8.89
CA LYS A 2 54.47 34.66 9.09
C LYS A 2 53.78 33.31 8.96
N LEU A 3 53.21 32.78 10.04
CA LEU A 3 52.33 31.62 10.02
C LEU A 3 50.95 32.08 9.55
N SER A 4 50.53 31.61 8.38
CA SER A 4 49.13 31.71 7.92
C SER A 4 48.34 30.57 8.53
N SER A 5 47.44 30.88 9.45
CA SER A 5 46.44 29.92 9.93
C SER A 5 45.31 29.82 8.91
N SER A 6 45.25 28.70 8.19
CA SER A 6 44.08 28.35 7.34
C SER A 6 43.02 27.72 8.21
N THR A 7 41.96 28.45 8.47
CA THR A 7 40.77 27.92 9.14
C THR A 7 39.93 27.12 8.11
N ALA A 8 39.97 25.79 8.18
CA ALA A 8 39.11 24.95 7.41
C ALA A 8 37.69 25.02 7.98
N LEU A 9 36.76 25.63 7.23
CA LEU A 9 35.33 25.56 7.52
C LEU A 9 34.85 24.16 7.18
N PHE A 10 34.63 23.32 8.18
CA PHE A 10 33.86 22.09 8.04
C PHE A 10 32.39 22.47 7.93
N SER A 11 31.86 22.51 6.72
CA SER A 11 30.42 22.54 6.49
C SER A 11 29.82 21.20 6.96
N LEU A 12 29.19 21.17 8.13
CA LEU A 12 28.29 20.08 8.51
C LEU A 12 27.11 20.13 7.53
N LEU A 13 27.13 19.24 6.56
CA LEU A 13 25.94 18.88 5.81
C LEU A 13 25.00 18.18 6.80
N ALA A 14 24.11 18.94 7.43
CA ALA A 14 22.97 18.39 8.11
C ALA A 14 22.13 17.68 7.04
N SER A 15 22.20 16.36 6.98
CA SER A 15 21.23 15.54 6.24
C SER A 15 19.88 15.82 6.87
N THR A 16 19.11 16.75 6.30
CA THR A 16 17.71 16.92 6.68
C THR A 16 17.02 15.63 6.29
N ALA A 17 16.59 14.86 7.27
CA ALA A 17 15.76 13.68 7.04
C ALA A 17 14.50 14.14 6.30
N ALA A 18 14.44 13.80 5.02
CA ALA A 18 13.44 14.26 4.07
C ALA A 18 12.21 13.31 4.10
N HIS A 19 11.64 13.10 5.28
CA HIS A 19 10.63 12.08 5.49
C HIS A 19 9.45 12.65 6.29
N MET A 20 8.25 12.15 5.98
CA MET A 20 6.98 12.55 6.60
C MET A 20 6.27 11.34 7.20
N ALA A 21 5.51 11.56 8.25
CA ALA A 21 4.68 10.55 8.88
C ALA A 21 3.36 11.14 9.38
N LEU A 22 2.37 10.28 9.50
CA LEU A 22 1.18 10.55 10.27
C LEU A 22 1.58 10.73 11.74
N SER A 23 1.18 11.82 12.38
CA SER A 23 1.43 12.07 13.81
C SER A 23 0.14 12.07 14.64
N GLU A 24 -0.99 12.44 14.03
CA GLU A 24 -2.33 12.31 14.61
C GLU A 24 -3.29 11.78 13.54
N PRO A 25 -4.03 10.74 13.83
CA PRO A 25 -3.86 9.82 14.97
C PRO A 25 -2.48 9.14 14.92
N ALA A 26 -1.88 8.88 16.09
CA ALA A 26 -0.53 8.30 16.15
C ALA A 26 -0.53 6.87 15.59
N PRO A 27 0.31 6.56 14.60
CA PRO A 27 0.29 5.27 13.93
C PRO A 27 0.94 4.17 14.77
N ARG A 28 0.74 2.93 14.32
CA ARG A 28 1.37 1.74 14.90
C ARG A 28 2.85 1.97 15.13
N ARG A 29 3.33 1.56 16.30
CA ARG A 29 4.73 1.62 16.72
C ARG A 29 5.31 3.06 16.82
N SER A 30 4.47 4.08 16.68
CA SER A 30 4.90 5.46 16.90
C SER A 30 5.32 5.68 18.36
N PRO A 31 6.39 6.46 18.63
CA PRO A 31 6.74 6.85 19.99
C PRO A 31 5.65 7.67 20.69
N ASN A 32 4.74 8.27 19.92
CA ASN A 32 3.61 9.05 20.43
C ASN A 32 2.33 8.22 20.62
N HIS A 33 2.33 6.95 20.25
CA HIS A 33 1.17 6.07 20.40
C HIS A 33 1.17 5.46 21.82
N PRO A 34 0.12 5.69 22.65
CA PRO A 34 0.13 5.31 24.05
C PRO A 34 0.18 3.79 24.31
N GLY A 35 -0.16 3.00 23.31
CA GLY A 35 -0.16 1.53 23.40
C GLY A 35 1.18 0.87 23.06
N TYR A 36 2.22 1.61 22.70
CA TYR A 36 3.55 1.05 22.38
C TYR A 36 4.62 1.57 23.31
N THR A 37 5.52 0.68 23.76
CA THR A 37 6.63 1.00 24.64
C THR A 37 7.88 0.18 24.29
N GLY A 38 9.05 0.72 24.63
CA GLY A 38 10.33 0.01 24.55
C GLY A 38 10.68 -0.45 23.13
N GLY A 39 11.10 -1.69 22.99
CA GLY A 39 11.56 -2.26 21.71
C GLY A 39 10.49 -2.39 20.61
N ASN A 40 9.24 -2.11 20.92
CA ASN A 40 8.15 -2.11 19.95
C ASN A 40 7.97 -0.74 19.24
N ILE A 41 8.77 0.26 19.59
CA ILE A 41 8.74 1.58 18.95
C ILE A 41 9.56 1.54 17.66
N ASP A 42 9.00 2.12 16.60
CA ASP A 42 9.67 2.36 15.32
C ASP A 42 10.12 3.84 15.28
N TYR A 43 11.40 4.07 15.46
CA TYR A 43 11.99 5.41 15.37
C TYR A 43 12.23 5.87 13.94
N ASP A 44 12.11 4.96 12.97
CA ASP A 44 12.20 5.23 11.52
C ASP A 44 10.83 5.33 10.86
N ILE A 45 9.81 5.67 11.65
CA ILE A 45 8.40 5.70 11.21
C ILE A 45 8.15 6.64 10.04
N THR A 46 8.98 7.65 9.86
CA THR A 46 8.92 8.64 8.78
C THR A 46 9.49 8.13 7.46
N THR A 47 10.19 6.98 7.44
CA THR A 47 10.77 6.44 6.20
C THR A 47 9.69 5.94 5.24
N PRO A 48 9.93 6.01 3.92
CA PRO A 48 9.02 5.42 2.94
C PRO A 48 8.94 3.89 3.09
N LEU A 49 7.98 3.28 2.42
CA LEU A 49 8.03 1.85 2.15
C LEU A 49 9.31 1.57 1.35
N GLY A 50 10.02 0.51 1.73
CA GLY A 50 11.23 0.13 1.00
C GLY A 50 10.94 -0.18 -0.47
N SER A 51 11.94 -0.09 -1.34
CA SER A 51 11.81 -0.33 -2.79
C SER A 51 11.47 -1.78 -3.17
N GLY A 52 11.30 -2.66 -2.21
CA GLY A 52 10.93 -4.06 -2.40
C GLY A 52 9.45 -4.28 -2.69
N ALA A 53 8.97 -5.48 -2.40
CA ALA A 53 7.56 -5.82 -2.52
C ALA A 53 6.71 -4.98 -1.57
N TYR A 54 5.48 -4.64 -2.02
CA TYR A 54 4.52 -3.93 -1.18
C TYR A 54 4.24 -4.71 0.10
N THR A 55 4.45 -4.04 1.23
CA THR A 55 4.15 -4.58 2.56
C THR A 55 3.23 -3.60 3.28
N PRO A 56 1.94 -3.94 3.42
CA PRO A 56 0.97 -3.07 4.09
C PRO A 56 1.43 -2.67 5.49
N CYS A 57 1.18 -1.42 5.87
CA CYS A 57 1.50 -0.91 7.20
C CYS A 57 2.98 -1.09 7.61
N LYS A 58 3.91 -1.12 6.65
CA LYS A 58 5.35 -1.39 6.87
C LYS A 58 5.60 -2.76 7.55
N GLY A 59 4.69 -3.72 7.37
CA GLY A 59 4.76 -5.03 8.01
C GLY A 59 4.42 -5.04 9.51
N ALA A 60 3.99 -3.91 10.07
CA ALA A 60 3.57 -3.88 11.46
C ALA A 60 2.27 -4.68 11.65
N PRO A 61 2.23 -5.63 12.60
CA PRO A 61 1.02 -6.38 12.90
C PRO A 61 -0.07 -5.46 13.47
N ILE A 62 -1.31 -5.96 13.48
CA ILE A 62 -2.43 -5.31 14.17
C ILE A 62 -2.04 -5.11 15.64
N GLY A 63 -2.26 -3.89 16.12
CA GLY A 63 -1.80 -3.47 17.43
C GLY A 63 -2.91 -2.93 18.33
N PRO A 64 -2.54 -2.22 19.38
CA PRO A 64 -3.51 -1.58 20.28
C PRO A 64 -4.35 -0.54 19.54
N VAL A 65 -5.64 -0.50 19.85
CA VAL A 65 -6.56 0.54 19.37
C VAL A 65 -6.10 1.90 19.90
N TYR A 66 -5.89 2.86 19.00
CA TYR A 66 -5.52 4.21 19.35
C TYR A 66 -6.69 4.97 19.98
N LYS A 67 -7.86 4.90 19.32
CA LYS A 67 -9.05 5.64 19.74
C LYS A 67 -10.31 5.05 19.11
N THR A 68 -11.44 5.22 19.80
CA THR A 68 -12.77 4.96 19.23
C THR A 68 -13.28 6.21 18.53
N TYR A 69 -13.73 6.06 17.29
CA TYR A 69 -14.38 7.10 16.47
C TYR A 69 -15.84 6.76 16.22
N LYS A 70 -16.68 7.77 16.19
CA LYS A 70 -18.10 7.57 15.86
C LYS A 70 -18.29 7.52 14.34
N ALA A 71 -19.06 6.57 13.84
CA ALA A 71 -19.47 6.57 12.44
C ALA A 71 -20.20 7.87 12.09
N GLY A 72 -19.87 8.46 10.95
CA GLY A 72 -20.34 9.77 10.53
C GLY A 72 -19.57 10.96 11.13
N SER A 73 -18.57 10.73 11.98
CA SER A 73 -17.67 11.79 12.47
C SER A 73 -16.38 11.87 11.64
N ASP A 74 -15.64 12.94 11.85
CA ASP A 74 -14.34 13.13 11.24
C ASP A 74 -13.21 12.54 12.11
N ILE A 75 -12.21 11.98 11.46
CA ILE A 75 -10.87 11.76 12.01
C ILE A 75 -10.07 13.03 11.73
N ASP A 76 -9.62 13.72 12.78
CA ASP A 76 -8.65 14.79 12.64
C ASP A 76 -7.27 14.19 12.37
N VAL A 77 -6.62 14.65 11.32
CA VAL A 77 -5.33 14.13 10.86
C VAL A 77 -4.30 15.24 10.89
N HIS A 78 -3.12 14.94 11.48
CA HIS A 78 -1.94 15.79 11.37
C HIS A 78 -0.76 14.96 10.83
N ILE A 79 -0.04 15.52 9.84
CA ILE A 79 1.14 14.93 9.24
C ILE A 79 2.34 15.77 9.62
N SER A 80 3.42 15.15 10.08
CA SER A 80 4.64 15.85 10.48
C SER A 80 5.89 15.22 9.88
N GLY A 81 6.98 15.99 9.82
CA GLY A 81 8.26 15.49 9.33
C GLY A 81 9.21 16.60 8.88
N GLY A 82 10.31 16.22 8.23
CA GLY A 82 11.41 17.11 7.88
C GLY A 82 11.35 17.72 6.49
N ALA A 83 10.72 17.08 5.50
CA ALA A 83 10.63 17.63 4.15
C ALA A 83 9.40 17.14 3.39
N SER A 84 8.71 18.08 2.77
CA SER A 84 7.47 17.87 2.04
C SER A 84 7.63 17.44 0.58
N HIS A 85 8.86 17.40 0.03
CA HIS A 85 9.14 17.03 -1.37
C HIS A 85 8.26 17.78 -2.40
N SER A 86 8.01 19.06 -2.18
CA SER A 86 7.05 19.89 -2.93
C SER A 86 5.62 19.33 -2.92
N GLY A 87 5.26 18.64 -1.84
CA GLY A 87 3.94 18.03 -1.69
C GLY A 87 3.80 16.70 -2.42
N GLY A 88 2.63 16.46 -2.93
CA GLY A 88 2.26 15.25 -3.63
C GLY A 88 0.81 14.89 -3.39
N ILE A 89 0.47 13.63 -3.45
CA ILE A 89 -0.91 13.17 -3.26
C ILE A 89 -0.99 12.23 -2.07
N CYS A 90 -1.92 12.50 -1.17
CA CYS A 90 -2.27 11.64 -0.06
C CYS A 90 -3.56 10.88 -0.35
N GLN A 91 -3.61 9.61 0.09
CA GLN A 91 -4.87 8.89 0.24
C GLN A 91 -5.05 8.49 1.70
N PHE A 92 -6.26 8.69 2.19
CA PHE A 92 -6.72 8.21 3.49
C PHE A 92 -7.72 7.09 3.25
N SER A 93 -7.48 5.93 3.84
CA SER A 93 -8.25 4.73 3.56
C SER A 93 -8.54 3.93 4.83
N VAL A 94 -9.49 3.01 4.73
CA VAL A 94 -9.87 2.11 5.81
C VAL A 94 -9.83 0.67 5.35
N SER A 95 -9.45 -0.24 6.27
CA SER A 95 -9.43 -1.68 6.06
C SER A 95 -9.92 -2.40 7.31
N TYR A 96 -10.47 -3.60 7.13
CA TYR A 96 -10.81 -4.52 8.22
C TYR A 96 -9.98 -5.80 8.19
N ASP A 97 -9.14 -5.99 7.17
CA ASP A 97 -8.34 -7.21 6.94
C ASP A 97 -6.85 -6.94 6.70
N GLN A 98 -6.41 -5.68 6.74
CA GLN A 98 -5.04 -5.22 6.43
C GLN A 98 -4.59 -5.48 4.99
N ILE A 99 -5.50 -5.89 4.10
CA ILE A 99 -5.20 -6.21 2.70
C ILE A 99 -5.94 -5.26 1.78
N HIS A 100 -7.24 -5.15 1.99
CA HIS A 100 -8.14 -4.36 1.17
C HIS A 100 -8.39 -3.02 1.86
N PHE A 101 -7.87 -1.95 1.29
CA PHE A 101 -8.00 -0.59 1.81
C PHE A 101 -8.91 0.21 0.89
N ALA A 102 -10.12 0.53 1.35
CA ALA A 102 -11.06 1.41 0.65
C ALA A 102 -10.72 2.87 0.93
N VAL A 103 -10.48 3.66 -0.11
CA VAL A 103 -10.16 5.08 0.01
C VAL A 103 -11.39 5.86 0.45
N LEU A 104 -11.25 6.61 1.54
CA LEU A 104 -12.23 7.57 2.06
C LEU A 104 -12.01 8.97 1.48
N LYS A 105 -10.74 9.35 1.30
CA LYS A 105 -10.37 10.68 0.81
C LYS A 105 -9.04 10.66 0.07
N THR A 106 -8.99 11.33 -1.07
CA THR A 106 -7.76 11.68 -1.78
C THR A 106 -7.55 13.19 -1.69
N VAL A 107 -6.32 13.61 -1.41
CA VAL A 107 -5.94 15.02 -1.32
C VAL A 107 -4.80 15.30 -2.29
N ASN A 108 -5.06 16.14 -3.27
CA ASN A 108 -4.06 16.67 -4.17
C ASN A 108 -3.25 17.77 -3.45
N ASP A 109 -2.00 17.97 -3.88
CA ASP A 109 -1.05 18.90 -3.25
C ASP A 109 -0.96 18.75 -1.72
N CYS A 110 -1.12 17.51 -1.25
CA CYS A 110 -0.98 17.14 0.14
C CYS A 110 0.41 17.54 0.66
N ILE A 111 0.47 18.02 1.90
CA ILE A 111 1.69 18.44 2.61
C ILE A 111 2.28 19.77 2.12
N SER A 112 2.06 20.16 0.85
CA SER A 112 2.52 21.44 0.34
C SER A 112 1.65 22.60 0.80
N THR A 113 0.32 22.38 0.89
CA THR A 113 -0.67 23.41 1.22
C THR A 113 -1.19 23.32 2.65
N SER A 114 -1.26 22.11 3.19
CA SER A 114 -1.66 21.84 4.57
C SER A 114 -1.06 20.54 5.03
N VAL A 115 -0.90 20.39 6.33
CA VAL A 115 -0.55 19.15 7.03
C VAL A 115 -1.71 18.65 7.91
N ASP A 116 -2.79 19.43 7.99
CA ASP A 116 -3.99 19.15 8.78
C ASP A 116 -5.16 18.82 7.86
N TYR A 117 -5.82 17.70 8.14
CA TYR A 117 -6.95 17.20 7.35
C TYR A 117 -8.06 16.67 8.23
N LYS A 118 -9.27 16.66 7.69
CA LYS A 118 -10.40 15.93 8.25
C LYS A 118 -10.83 14.84 7.28
N VAL A 119 -11.00 13.62 7.80
CA VAL A 119 -11.42 12.46 7.03
C VAL A 119 -12.69 11.90 7.64
N THR A 120 -13.80 12.04 6.94
CA THR A 120 -15.11 11.60 7.43
C THR A 120 -15.26 10.09 7.33
N ILE A 121 -15.61 9.45 8.43
CA ILE A 121 -16.03 8.05 8.46
C ILE A 121 -17.48 7.97 7.96
N PRO A 122 -17.81 7.07 7.01
CA PRO A 122 -19.21 6.89 6.59
C PRO A 122 -20.15 6.58 7.75
N ARG A 123 -21.39 7.05 7.69
CA ARG A 123 -22.38 6.86 8.76
C ARG A 123 -22.80 5.41 8.93
N ASP A 124 -22.74 4.65 7.86
CA ASP A 124 -23.05 3.21 7.78
C ASP A 124 -21.81 2.32 7.87
N ALA A 125 -20.68 2.91 8.30
CA ALA A 125 -19.47 2.14 8.54
C ALA A 125 -19.74 1.01 9.53
N PRO A 126 -19.16 -0.19 9.32
CA PRO A 126 -19.26 -1.29 10.27
C PRO A 126 -18.73 -0.90 11.64
N ASN A 127 -19.40 -1.36 12.70
CA ASN A 127 -18.87 -1.29 14.05
C ASN A 127 -17.66 -2.22 14.23
N GLY A 128 -16.75 -1.85 15.13
CA GLY A 128 -15.62 -2.66 15.56
C GLY A 128 -14.26 -2.18 15.05
N ASN A 129 -13.26 -3.03 15.27
CA ASN A 129 -11.88 -2.69 14.96
C ASN A 129 -11.64 -2.56 13.46
N ALA A 130 -11.03 -1.45 13.09
CA ALA A 130 -10.65 -1.12 11.72
C ALA A 130 -9.22 -0.56 11.69
N ILE A 131 -8.64 -0.50 10.51
CA ILE A 131 -7.32 0.06 10.27
C ILE A 131 -7.51 1.31 9.43
N PHE A 132 -7.20 2.46 10.01
CA PHE A 132 -7.09 3.72 9.27
C PHE A 132 -5.67 3.84 8.72
N ALA A 133 -5.54 4.13 7.42
CA ALA A 133 -4.24 4.26 6.77
C ALA A 133 -4.11 5.59 6.04
N TRP A 134 -2.94 6.18 6.16
CA TRP A 134 -2.45 7.25 5.32
C TRP A 134 -1.39 6.73 4.38
N THR A 135 -1.48 7.10 3.09
CA THR A 135 -0.42 6.91 2.11
C THR A 135 -0.12 8.23 1.42
N TRP A 136 1.13 8.39 1.01
CA TRP A 136 1.61 9.58 0.32
C TRP A 136 2.58 9.20 -0.79
N PHE A 137 2.42 9.87 -1.92
CA PHE A 137 3.29 9.79 -3.09
C PHE A 137 3.91 11.17 -3.27
N ASN A 138 5.22 11.28 -3.02
CA ASN A 138 5.94 12.55 -3.12
C ASN A 138 6.03 13.06 -4.55
N LYS A 139 5.99 14.40 -4.73
CA LYS A 139 5.98 15.03 -6.06
C LYS A 139 7.37 15.13 -6.65
N VAL A 140 8.37 15.46 -5.85
CA VAL A 140 9.76 15.72 -6.26
C VAL A 140 10.71 14.83 -5.47
N GLY A 141 11.83 14.43 -6.08
CA GLY A 141 12.87 13.61 -5.48
C GLY A 141 12.74 12.13 -5.86
N ASN A 142 13.28 11.23 -5.04
CA ASN A 142 13.14 9.79 -5.25
C ASN A 142 11.68 9.40 -5.38
N ARG A 143 11.40 8.38 -6.21
CA ARG A 143 10.04 7.87 -6.37
C ARG A 143 9.70 6.96 -5.19
N GLU A 144 8.96 7.48 -4.25
CA GLU A 144 8.69 6.85 -2.96
C GLU A 144 7.18 6.73 -2.71
N MET A 145 6.81 5.73 -1.95
CA MET A 145 5.48 5.58 -1.36
C MET A 145 5.63 5.52 0.15
N TYR A 146 4.89 6.34 0.84
CA TYR A 146 4.80 6.33 2.31
C TYR A 146 3.51 5.69 2.74
N MET A 147 3.53 5.01 3.88
CA MET A 147 2.34 4.44 4.49
C MET A 147 2.48 4.38 6.01
N ASN A 148 1.48 4.88 6.71
CA ASN A 148 1.30 4.65 8.14
C ASN A 148 -0.11 4.12 8.40
N CYS A 149 -0.24 3.23 9.38
CA CYS A 149 -1.50 2.61 9.77
C CYS A 149 -1.80 2.85 11.25
N VAL A 150 -3.05 3.03 11.57
CA VAL A 150 -3.56 3.23 12.93
C VAL A 150 -4.69 2.24 13.17
N ASP A 151 -4.62 1.48 14.24
CA ASP A 151 -5.74 0.66 14.68
C ASP A 151 -6.76 1.55 15.41
N VAL A 152 -7.97 1.56 14.91
CA VAL A 152 -9.08 2.36 15.45
C VAL A 152 -10.27 1.46 15.74
N ASP A 153 -11.15 1.89 16.63
CA ASP A 153 -12.45 1.28 16.80
C ASP A 153 -13.53 2.22 16.25
N ILE A 154 -14.47 1.68 15.49
CA ILE A 154 -15.61 2.44 14.96
C ILE A 154 -16.86 2.03 15.71
N ALA A 155 -17.58 3.01 16.25
CA ALA A 155 -18.79 2.81 17.04
C ALA A 155 -19.96 3.64 16.53
N GLY A 156 -21.18 3.17 16.76
CA GLY A 156 -22.40 3.87 16.39
C GLY A 156 -22.71 3.88 14.91
N GLY A 157 -22.10 2.96 14.17
CA GLY A 157 -22.41 2.64 12.79
C GLY A 157 -23.40 1.49 12.66
N SER A 158 -23.17 0.57 11.73
CA SER A 158 -24.06 -0.55 11.44
C SER A 158 -23.33 -1.89 11.60
N ASP A 159 -23.92 -2.86 12.32
CA ASP A 159 -23.34 -4.19 12.47
C ASP A 159 -23.27 -4.96 11.15
N ASN A 160 -24.12 -4.60 10.18
CA ASN A 160 -24.14 -5.15 8.83
C ASN A 160 -23.70 -4.12 7.78
N GLY A 161 -23.01 -3.07 8.21
CA GLY A 161 -22.50 -2.02 7.36
C GLY A 161 -21.34 -2.48 6.47
N SER A 162 -21.00 -1.61 5.55
CA SER A 162 -19.80 -1.77 4.73
C SER A 162 -19.30 -0.41 4.25
N ILE A 163 -18.03 -0.32 3.93
CA ILE A 163 -17.45 0.88 3.33
C ILE A 163 -17.04 0.56 1.90
N THR A 164 -17.60 1.31 0.94
CA THR A 164 -17.27 1.20 -0.47
C THR A 164 -16.46 2.38 -0.94
N GLY A 165 -15.35 2.12 -1.62
CA GLY A 165 -14.46 3.14 -2.17
C GLY A 165 -13.53 2.56 -3.23
N LYS A 166 -12.68 3.40 -3.82
CA LYS A 166 -11.60 2.92 -4.66
C LYS A 166 -10.61 2.13 -3.81
N GLN A 167 -10.06 1.04 -4.36
CA GLN A 167 -8.90 0.39 -3.75
C GLN A 167 -7.77 1.42 -3.61
N MET A 168 -7.13 1.46 -2.45
CA MET A 168 -5.94 2.29 -2.22
C MET A 168 -4.88 1.99 -3.30
N THR A 169 -4.35 3.05 -3.88
CA THR A 169 -3.31 2.92 -4.91
C THR A 169 -2.00 2.48 -4.28
N VAL A 170 -1.31 1.58 -4.97
CA VAL A 170 0.09 1.23 -4.71
C VAL A 170 0.90 1.65 -5.93
N ALA A 171 1.94 2.45 -5.72
CA ALA A 171 2.83 2.94 -6.78
C ALA A 171 4.24 3.16 -6.25
N ASN A 172 5.21 3.40 -7.15
CA ASN A 172 6.61 3.65 -6.81
C ASN A 172 7.33 2.48 -6.11
N LEU A 173 6.76 1.29 -6.18
CA LEU A 173 7.33 0.07 -5.61
C LEU A 173 7.57 -0.97 -6.71
N GLN A 174 8.42 -1.97 -6.42
CA GLN A 174 8.71 -3.03 -7.37
C GLN A 174 7.43 -3.78 -7.79
N GLY A 175 7.18 -3.83 -9.10
CA GLY A 175 6.00 -4.50 -9.68
C GLY A 175 4.74 -3.64 -9.75
N TYR A 176 4.82 -2.37 -9.36
CA TYR A 176 3.73 -1.41 -9.43
C TYR A 176 4.07 -0.24 -10.36
N PRO A 177 3.07 0.53 -10.83
CA PRO A 177 3.29 1.73 -11.61
C PRO A 177 4.20 2.72 -10.89
N THR A 178 5.00 3.46 -11.65
CA THR A 178 5.81 4.56 -11.12
C THR A 178 5.21 5.88 -11.54
N LEU A 179 4.89 6.75 -10.58
CA LEU A 179 4.52 8.14 -10.83
C LEU A 179 5.79 8.89 -11.27
N PRO A 180 5.81 9.57 -12.42
CA PRO A 180 6.98 10.33 -12.84
C PRO A 180 7.27 11.48 -11.88
N GLU A 181 8.51 11.93 -11.78
CA GLU A 181 8.84 13.11 -11.01
C GLU A 181 8.10 14.33 -11.56
N GLY A 182 7.57 15.17 -10.67
CA GLY A 182 6.80 16.34 -11.06
C GLY A 182 5.44 16.03 -11.72
N TYR A 183 4.91 14.81 -11.54
CA TYR A 183 3.63 14.41 -12.12
C TYR A 183 2.52 15.46 -11.89
N THR A 184 1.62 15.58 -12.86
CA THR A 184 0.43 16.43 -12.76
C THR A 184 -0.67 15.72 -11.96
N GLU A 185 -1.60 16.51 -11.40
CA GLU A 185 -2.78 15.96 -10.74
C GLU A 185 -3.61 15.08 -11.69
N GLU A 186 -3.74 15.49 -12.95
CA GLU A 186 -4.47 14.73 -13.96
C GLU A 186 -3.84 13.36 -14.21
N TYR A 187 -2.50 13.29 -14.29
CA TYR A 187 -1.80 12.01 -14.45
C TYR A 187 -2.07 11.08 -13.26
N ALA A 188 -1.94 11.61 -12.05
CA ALA A 188 -2.18 10.83 -10.84
C ALA A 188 -3.64 10.42 -10.70
N LYS A 189 -4.58 11.32 -11.05
CA LYS A 189 -6.02 11.04 -11.06
C LYS A 189 -6.36 9.86 -11.97
N GLN A 190 -5.79 9.77 -13.16
CA GLN A 190 -6.00 8.62 -14.06
C GLN A 190 -5.58 7.30 -13.39
N LEU A 191 -4.44 7.28 -12.69
CA LEU A 191 -3.99 6.09 -11.97
C LEU A 191 -4.94 5.74 -10.81
N PHE A 192 -5.40 6.72 -10.06
CA PHE A 192 -6.30 6.49 -8.90
C PHE A 192 -7.71 6.08 -9.36
N ASP A 193 -8.23 6.70 -10.40
CA ASP A 193 -9.55 6.36 -10.96
C ASP A 193 -9.56 4.97 -11.61
N SER A 194 -8.40 4.50 -12.11
CA SER A 194 -8.26 3.15 -12.68
C SER A 194 -8.34 2.04 -11.63
N GLN A 195 -8.18 2.37 -10.34
CA GLN A 195 -8.30 1.38 -9.28
C GLN A 195 -9.72 0.80 -9.22
N PRO A 196 -9.88 -0.49 -8.92
CA PRO A 196 -11.20 -1.10 -8.79
C PRO A 196 -11.96 -0.46 -7.61
N THR A 197 -13.27 -0.41 -7.72
CA THR A 197 -14.12 -0.12 -6.57
C THR A 197 -14.25 -1.38 -5.73
N ILE A 198 -13.96 -1.28 -4.44
CA ILE A 198 -14.04 -2.38 -3.48
C ILE A 198 -14.97 -2.03 -2.34
N THR A 199 -15.43 -3.06 -1.65
CA THR A 199 -16.21 -2.93 -0.41
C THR A 199 -15.49 -3.68 0.70
N VAL A 200 -15.29 -3.02 1.84
CA VAL A 200 -14.63 -3.58 3.02
C VAL A 200 -15.59 -3.64 4.21
N ALA A 201 -15.53 -4.72 4.97
CA ALA A 201 -16.30 -4.98 6.17
C ALA A 201 -15.56 -5.98 7.06
N PRO A 202 -15.87 -6.08 8.37
CA PRO A 202 -15.31 -7.10 9.24
C PRO A 202 -15.54 -8.51 8.70
N VAL A 203 -14.55 -9.40 8.86
CA VAL A 203 -14.65 -10.80 8.46
C VAL A 203 -15.69 -11.49 9.34
N GLY A 204 -16.76 -11.99 8.73
CA GLY A 204 -17.87 -12.65 9.44
C GLY A 204 -19.24 -12.03 9.15
N THR A 205 -19.29 -10.84 8.60
CA THR A 205 -20.54 -10.26 8.06
C THR A 205 -20.72 -10.80 6.65
N SER A 206 -21.74 -11.63 6.42
CA SER A 206 -22.05 -12.24 5.11
C SER A 206 -22.39 -11.14 4.10
N THR A 207 -21.42 -10.68 3.36
CA THR A 207 -21.62 -9.74 2.25
C THR A 207 -21.65 -10.54 0.96
N THR A 208 -22.85 -10.69 0.39
CA THR A 208 -23.04 -11.16 -0.99
C THR A 208 -22.38 -10.14 -1.92
N VAL A 209 -21.27 -10.53 -2.52
CA VAL A 209 -20.62 -9.73 -3.55
C VAL A 209 -21.48 -9.76 -4.80
N HIS A 210 -22.22 -8.68 -5.07
CA HIS A 210 -22.78 -8.44 -6.38
C HIS A 210 -21.65 -8.02 -7.33
N SER A 211 -21.06 -9.01 -8.01
CA SER A 211 -20.18 -8.76 -9.15
C SER A 211 -21.03 -8.31 -10.33
N SER A 212 -21.08 -7.02 -10.59
CA SER A 212 -21.54 -6.49 -11.88
C SER A 212 -20.42 -6.69 -12.90
N THR A 213 -20.53 -7.74 -13.70
CA THR A 213 -19.65 -8.00 -14.84
C THR A 213 -19.85 -6.90 -15.90
N PRO A 214 -18.81 -6.17 -16.31
CA PRO A 214 -18.93 -5.29 -17.47
C PRO A 214 -19.02 -6.13 -18.74
N THR A 215 -20.11 -5.98 -19.49
CA THR A 215 -20.26 -6.57 -20.82
C THR A 215 -19.32 -5.85 -21.79
N LEU A 216 -18.29 -6.53 -22.25
CA LEU A 216 -17.42 -6.05 -23.33
C LEU A 216 -18.16 -6.04 -24.66
N PRO A 217 -18.05 -4.99 -25.49
CA PRO A 217 -18.58 -5.00 -26.83
C PRO A 217 -17.80 -5.98 -27.72
N LYS A 218 -18.55 -6.77 -28.49
CA LYS A 218 -18.08 -7.78 -29.43
C LYS A 218 -17.35 -7.11 -30.59
N ILE A 219 -16.03 -7.28 -30.66
CA ILE A 219 -15.24 -6.84 -31.82
C ILE A 219 -15.26 -7.95 -32.87
N THR A 220 -15.78 -7.63 -34.04
CA THR A 220 -15.82 -8.47 -35.23
C THR A 220 -14.41 -8.67 -35.77
N GLN A 221 -13.99 -9.91 -35.89
CA GLN A 221 -12.68 -10.27 -36.45
C GLN A 221 -12.67 -10.12 -37.98
N VAL A 222 -11.63 -9.50 -38.49
CA VAL A 222 -11.23 -9.54 -39.91
C VAL A 222 -10.05 -10.50 -40.03
N PRO A 223 -10.09 -11.48 -40.93
CA PRO A 223 -9.02 -12.45 -41.10
C PRO A 223 -7.91 -11.94 -42.01
N THR A 224 -6.66 -11.98 -41.54
CA THR A 224 -5.48 -11.91 -42.45
C THR A 224 -4.47 -12.98 -42.04
N SER A 225 -4.13 -13.82 -43.02
CA SER A 225 -3.20 -14.93 -42.95
C SER A 225 -1.73 -14.45 -42.91
N PRO A 226 -0.81 -15.25 -42.33
CA PRO A 226 0.59 -14.85 -42.19
C PRO A 226 1.46 -15.31 -43.36
N PRO A 227 2.60 -14.65 -43.66
CA PRO A 227 3.68 -15.28 -44.41
C PRO A 227 4.70 -15.97 -43.51
N SER A 228 5.05 -17.16 -43.95
CA SER A 228 6.09 -18.04 -43.46
C SER A 228 7.49 -17.42 -43.64
N MET A 229 8.35 -17.47 -42.59
CA MET A 229 9.81 -17.48 -42.80
C MET A 229 10.56 -18.32 -41.74
N THR A 230 11.48 -19.04 -42.24
CA THR A 230 12.40 -20.06 -41.73
C THR A 230 13.27 -19.69 -40.55
N SER A 231 13.53 -20.70 -39.70
CA SER A 231 14.58 -20.74 -38.65
C SER A 231 16.01 -20.61 -39.22
N PRO A 232 16.94 -20.19 -38.35
CA PRO A 232 17.80 -21.20 -37.75
C PRO A 232 18.32 -20.94 -36.29
N THR A 233 18.69 -22.02 -35.65
CA THR A 233 19.85 -22.31 -34.76
C THR A 233 19.76 -22.02 -33.27
N ARG A 234 19.69 -23.09 -32.55
CA ARG A 234 20.07 -23.50 -31.18
C ARG A 234 20.84 -22.52 -30.30
N GLN A 235 20.31 -22.30 -29.11
CA GLN A 235 21.08 -22.07 -27.86
C GLN A 235 20.33 -22.54 -26.62
N PRO A 236 21.03 -22.80 -25.46
CA PRO A 236 20.66 -23.89 -24.58
C PRO A 236 19.57 -23.57 -23.58
N SER A 237 18.90 -24.63 -23.20
CA SER A 237 17.84 -24.78 -22.23
C SER A 237 18.12 -24.11 -20.88
N MET A 238 17.35 -23.07 -20.55
CA MET A 238 17.02 -22.71 -19.19
C MET A 238 15.63 -23.29 -18.87
N THR A 239 15.57 -24.13 -17.87
CA THR A 239 14.35 -24.76 -17.40
C THR A 239 13.34 -23.74 -16.95
N SER A 240 12.26 -23.59 -17.70
CA SER A 240 11.07 -22.81 -17.32
C SER A 240 10.40 -23.41 -16.09
N PRO A 241 9.90 -22.57 -15.16
CA PRO A 241 9.10 -23.08 -14.04
C PRO A 241 7.77 -23.62 -14.57
N THR A 242 7.43 -24.82 -14.17
CA THR A 242 6.24 -25.58 -14.55
C THR A 242 4.98 -24.86 -14.11
N ARG A 243 4.16 -24.46 -15.07
CA ARG A 243 2.82 -23.90 -14.87
C ARG A 243 1.86 -25.06 -14.57
N GLN A 244 1.30 -25.08 -13.37
CA GLN A 244 0.17 -25.96 -13.05
C GLN A 244 -1.06 -25.10 -12.78
N PRO A 245 -2.13 -25.20 -13.57
CA PRO A 245 -3.36 -24.47 -13.31
C PRO A 245 -4.16 -25.16 -12.20
N SER A 246 -4.54 -24.43 -11.18
CA SER A 246 -5.55 -24.88 -10.22
C SER A 246 -6.65 -23.84 -10.10
N SER A 247 -7.87 -24.29 -10.31
CA SER A 247 -9.18 -23.72 -10.00
C SER A 247 -9.56 -22.35 -10.59
N SER A 248 -10.78 -22.27 -11.05
CA SER A 248 -11.47 -21.24 -11.84
C SER A 248 -11.81 -19.92 -11.11
N GLN A 249 -11.16 -19.60 -10.00
CA GLN A 249 -11.22 -18.27 -9.40
C GLN A 249 -9.80 -17.70 -9.40
N GLY A 250 -9.58 -16.64 -10.20
CA GLY A 250 -8.31 -15.95 -10.27
C GLY A 250 -7.97 -15.35 -8.90
N CYS A 251 -6.69 -15.40 -8.53
CA CYS A 251 -6.19 -14.77 -7.32
C CYS A 251 -6.15 -13.24 -7.44
N ILE A 252 -6.09 -12.54 -6.32
CA ILE A 252 -5.96 -11.07 -6.28
C ILE A 252 -4.49 -10.70 -6.47
N GLN A 253 -4.23 -9.84 -7.44
CA GLN A 253 -2.89 -9.33 -7.77
C GLN A 253 -2.13 -8.86 -6.52
N GLY A 254 -0.91 -9.34 -6.33
CA GLY A 254 -0.05 -8.97 -5.21
C GLY A 254 -0.33 -9.71 -3.90
N THR A 255 -1.30 -10.62 -3.83
CA THR A 255 -1.51 -11.44 -2.63
C THR A 255 -0.46 -12.55 -2.53
N PHE A 256 -0.07 -12.87 -1.28
CA PHE A 256 0.86 -13.94 -0.96
C PHE A 256 0.14 -15.05 -0.21
N ILE A 257 0.49 -16.30 -0.51
CA ILE A 257 -0.01 -17.47 0.22
C ILE A 257 1.12 -18.44 0.51
N CYS A 258 1.02 -19.21 1.59
CA CYS A 258 1.83 -20.38 1.79
C CYS A 258 1.20 -21.58 1.06
N LYS A 259 1.90 -22.11 0.06
CA LYS A 259 1.54 -23.38 -0.59
C LYS A 259 1.96 -24.58 0.27
N SER A 260 3.08 -24.43 0.95
CA SER A 260 3.64 -25.40 1.90
C SER A 260 4.57 -24.69 2.87
N VAL A 261 5.06 -25.40 3.88
CA VAL A 261 6.03 -24.91 4.87
C VAL A 261 7.26 -24.21 4.25
N ASN A 262 7.66 -24.62 3.03
CA ASN A 262 8.84 -24.06 2.38
C ASN A 262 8.53 -23.40 1.03
N THR A 263 7.27 -23.09 0.73
CA THR A 263 6.87 -22.55 -0.58
C THR A 263 5.88 -21.44 -0.42
N ILE A 264 6.27 -20.25 -0.85
CA ILE A 264 5.41 -19.07 -0.93
C ILE A 264 4.92 -18.88 -2.36
N GLY A 265 3.66 -18.50 -2.52
CA GLY A 265 3.04 -18.12 -3.78
C GLY A 265 2.72 -16.64 -3.80
N VAL A 266 3.02 -15.97 -4.91
CA VAL A 266 2.58 -14.60 -5.19
C VAL A 266 1.57 -14.62 -6.33
N CYS A 267 0.48 -13.92 -6.16
CA CYS A 267 -0.50 -13.75 -7.23
C CYS A 267 -0.03 -12.71 -8.25
N TRP A 268 0.09 -13.13 -9.50
CA TRP A 268 0.40 -12.28 -10.63
C TRP A 268 -0.45 -12.69 -11.84
N ASP A 269 -1.03 -11.73 -12.54
CA ASP A 269 -1.90 -11.98 -13.70
C ASP A 269 -2.96 -13.07 -13.45
N ARG A 270 -3.66 -12.95 -12.31
CA ARG A 270 -4.71 -13.87 -11.83
C ARG A 270 -4.25 -15.31 -11.58
N ALA A 271 -2.94 -15.56 -11.50
CA ALA A 271 -2.37 -16.87 -11.20
C ALA A 271 -1.35 -16.77 -10.07
N TYR A 272 -1.24 -17.84 -9.24
CA TYR A 272 -0.19 -17.91 -8.25
C TYR A 272 1.11 -18.43 -8.87
N TYR A 273 2.18 -17.67 -8.70
CA TYR A 273 3.55 -18.09 -9.01
C TYR A 273 4.24 -18.50 -7.72
N TYR A 274 4.77 -19.71 -7.68
CA TYR A 274 5.33 -20.30 -6.49
C TYR A 274 6.87 -20.26 -6.51
N ARG A 275 7.46 -19.95 -5.37
CA ARG A 275 8.92 -20.04 -5.15
C ARG A 275 9.22 -20.67 -3.80
N SER A 276 10.36 -21.34 -3.69
CA SER A 276 10.84 -21.86 -2.40
C SER A 276 11.28 -20.70 -1.50
N CYS A 277 11.02 -20.82 -0.21
CA CYS A 277 11.59 -19.93 0.79
C CYS A 277 13.13 -20.08 0.82
N PRO A 278 13.87 -19.01 1.17
CA PRO A 278 15.30 -19.08 1.39
C PRO A 278 15.68 -20.19 2.40
N ARG A 279 16.91 -20.72 2.28
CA ARG A 279 17.38 -21.77 3.21
C ARG A 279 17.32 -21.26 4.65
N GLY A 280 16.72 -22.06 5.51
CA GLY A 280 16.59 -21.74 6.94
C GLY A 280 15.33 -20.95 7.30
N THR A 281 14.49 -20.61 6.31
CA THR A 281 13.20 -19.96 6.55
C THR A 281 12.03 -20.85 6.17
N GLN A 282 10.88 -20.64 6.83
CA GLN A 282 9.63 -21.33 6.57
C GLN A 282 8.54 -20.32 6.17
N CYS A 283 7.60 -20.76 5.37
CA CYS A 283 6.47 -19.93 5.01
C CYS A 283 5.48 -19.88 6.16
N SER A 284 5.29 -18.69 6.71
CA SER A 284 4.27 -18.36 7.71
C SER A 284 3.15 -17.57 7.06
N SER A 285 1.89 -17.94 7.33
CA SER A 285 0.72 -17.21 6.84
C SER A 285 -0.07 -16.62 7.99
N TYR A 286 -0.34 -15.34 7.90
CA TYR A 286 -1.33 -14.62 8.70
C TYR A 286 -2.51 -14.29 7.79
N VAL A 287 -3.66 -13.91 8.36
CA VAL A 287 -4.87 -13.63 7.57
C VAL A 287 -4.54 -12.72 6.37
N GLY A 288 -4.49 -13.33 5.17
CA GLY A 288 -4.28 -12.65 3.90
C GLY A 288 -2.85 -12.25 3.53
N TYR A 289 -1.85 -12.60 4.32
CA TYR A 289 -0.43 -12.35 4.06
C TYR A 289 0.40 -13.60 4.33
N ALA A 290 1.43 -13.84 3.52
CA ALA A 290 2.40 -14.88 3.77
C ALA A 290 3.83 -14.35 3.56
N SER A 291 4.75 -14.76 4.41
CA SER A 291 6.18 -14.44 4.36
C SER A 291 7.04 -15.68 4.57
N CYS A 292 8.30 -15.60 4.17
CA CYS A 292 9.32 -16.59 4.52
C CYS A 292 10.14 -16.04 5.70
N GLU A 293 10.01 -16.63 6.88
CA GLU A 293 10.68 -16.23 8.13
C GLU A 293 11.56 -17.34 8.68
#